data_6c99755511d97dde652508ee9c7f7a40
#
_entry.id   6c99755511d97dde652508ee9c7f7a40
#
_cell.length_a   1.000
_cell.length_b   1.000
_cell.length_c   1.000
_cell.angle_alpha   90.00
_cell.angle_beta   90.00
_cell.angle_gamma   90.00
#
_symmetry.space_group_name_H-M   'P 1'
#
loop_
_entity.id
_entity.type
_entity.pdbx_description
1 polymer ?
#
loop_
_entity_poly.entity_id
_entity_poly.type
_entity_poly.pdbx_seq_one_letter_code
_entity_poly.pdbx_strand_id
1 'polypeptide(L)'
;MPLHVGREGKEDLGYLSDNTGDNISHKNSYYSELTGVYWVWKNFKDSENVGICHYRRFLVNDAGRLFTEAEIESLLSRYDLITTKTLTMRYPYYDGFAHNHNQKDLDVAMEVIGELYPEYMDTLNVMVHKRETWFGNIMICKKTLFDTYCSWLFPIFFEMEKRIDVDAYDDYHKRIYGFISEFLLYVWATVNGLKVYQCKVGMLGEKAETKELKLALSEFFIKKDILGAKQYILEALKKRPDVLMEASDLDGELKLAMQVITT
;
A
#
# COMPACT_ATOMS: atom_id res chain seq x y z
N MET A 1 -8.63 6.11 15.41
CA MET A 1 -10.01 6.36 14.96
C MET A 1 -10.23 5.58 13.66
N PRO A 2 -11.22 4.68 13.54
CA PRO A 2 -11.50 3.97 12.31
C PRO A 2 -12.17 4.88 11.28
N LEU A 3 -11.71 4.78 10.02
CA LEU A 3 -12.28 5.47 8.87
C LEU A 3 -12.78 4.42 7.87
N HIS A 4 -14.06 4.50 7.47
CA HIS A 4 -14.64 3.67 6.41
C HIS A 4 -14.23 4.24 5.06
N VAL A 5 -13.22 3.63 4.47
CA VAL A 5 -12.64 4.04 3.18
C VAL A 5 -13.43 3.42 2.03
N GLY A 6 -13.69 4.22 0.99
CA GLY A 6 -14.53 3.81 -0.15
C GLY A 6 -15.98 3.58 0.26
N ARG A 7 -16.52 4.44 1.13
CA ARG A 7 -17.89 4.35 1.68
C ARG A 7 -18.97 4.57 0.62
N GLU A 8 -18.66 5.29 -0.46
CA GLU A 8 -19.66 5.65 -1.48
C GLU A 8 -20.37 4.40 -2.04
N GLY A 9 -21.71 4.42 -2.00
CA GLY A 9 -22.55 3.31 -2.44
C GLY A 9 -22.57 2.07 -1.52
N LYS A 10 -21.92 2.10 -0.34
CA LYS A 10 -21.89 0.99 0.61
C LYS A 10 -22.73 1.28 1.85
N GLU A 11 -23.07 0.23 2.61
CA GLU A 11 -23.79 0.32 3.88
C GLU A 11 -23.01 1.11 4.93
N ASP A 12 -23.72 1.85 5.77
CA ASP A 12 -23.15 2.58 6.89
C ASP A 12 -22.79 1.64 8.04
N LEU A 13 -21.50 1.60 8.36
CA LEU A 13 -20.96 0.79 9.47
C LEU A 13 -20.84 1.58 10.78
N GLY A 14 -21.33 2.82 10.84
CA GLY A 14 -21.23 3.69 12.00
C GLY A 14 -19.85 4.24 12.29
N TYR A 15 -18.91 4.15 11.33
CA TYR A 15 -17.59 4.76 11.40
C TYR A 15 -17.58 6.13 10.75
N LEU A 16 -16.56 6.93 11.06
CA LEU A 16 -16.20 8.07 10.23
C LEU A 16 -16.00 7.58 8.80
N SER A 17 -16.50 8.31 7.80
CA SER A 17 -16.50 7.85 6.42
C SER A 17 -15.91 8.86 5.45
N ASP A 18 -15.24 8.35 4.41
CA ASP A 18 -14.53 9.15 3.43
C ASP A 18 -15.41 9.74 2.31
N ASN A 19 -16.74 9.56 2.38
CA ASN A 19 -17.68 10.10 1.39
C ASN A 19 -18.38 11.41 1.83
N THR A 20 -17.79 12.11 2.80
CA THR A 20 -18.29 13.40 3.27
C THR A 20 -17.36 14.54 2.87
N GLY A 21 -17.88 15.77 2.79
CA GLY A 21 -17.07 16.93 2.43
C GLY A 21 -16.39 16.81 1.06
N ASP A 22 -15.18 17.38 0.94
CA ASP A 22 -14.35 17.21 -0.26
C ASP A 22 -13.73 15.81 -0.28
N ASN A 23 -14.15 14.98 -1.23
CA ASN A 23 -13.80 13.56 -1.24
C ASN A 23 -13.70 12.97 -2.65
N ILE A 24 -13.04 11.81 -2.74
CA ILE A 24 -12.94 10.96 -3.92
C ILE A 24 -13.36 9.51 -3.60
N SER A 25 -14.26 9.31 -2.64
CA SER A 25 -14.68 7.99 -2.16
C SER A 25 -15.18 7.07 -3.28
N HIS A 26 -15.87 7.61 -4.29
CA HIS A 26 -16.35 6.88 -5.46
C HIS A 26 -15.21 6.29 -6.32
N LYS A 27 -13.96 6.78 -6.17
CA LYS A 27 -12.77 6.27 -6.88
C LYS A 27 -12.02 5.17 -6.12
N ASN A 28 -12.59 4.61 -5.06
CA ASN A 28 -11.91 3.65 -4.20
C ASN A 28 -11.42 2.38 -4.95
N SER A 29 -12.10 1.95 -6.01
CA SER A 29 -11.65 0.83 -6.86
C SER A 29 -10.27 1.06 -7.49
N TYR A 30 -9.89 2.32 -7.72
CA TYR A 30 -8.63 2.73 -8.36
C TYR A 30 -7.60 3.20 -7.33
N TYR A 31 -8.05 4.00 -6.36
CA TYR A 31 -7.22 4.65 -5.35
C TYR A 31 -7.00 3.84 -4.08
N SER A 32 -7.82 2.80 -3.85
CA SER A 32 -7.75 1.98 -2.64
C SER A 32 -7.81 2.84 -1.36
N GLU A 33 -6.86 2.66 -0.45
CA GLU A 33 -6.75 3.44 0.80
C GLU A 33 -6.53 4.94 0.59
N LEU A 34 -6.07 5.35 -0.58
CA LEU A 34 -5.81 6.75 -0.86
C LEU A 34 -7.06 7.62 -0.85
N THR A 35 -8.26 7.07 -1.04
CA THR A 35 -9.50 7.84 -0.87
C THR A 35 -9.65 8.32 0.56
N GLY A 36 -9.26 7.49 1.54
CA GLY A 36 -9.19 7.89 2.95
C GLY A 36 -8.07 8.91 3.23
N VAL A 37 -6.90 8.75 2.60
CA VAL A 37 -5.78 9.70 2.69
C VAL A 37 -6.21 11.07 2.16
N TYR A 38 -6.88 11.11 0.99
CA TYR A 38 -7.45 12.33 0.41
C TYR A 38 -8.45 12.99 1.34
N TRP A 39 -9.37 12.20 1.90
CA TRP A 39 -10.39 12.70 2.81
C TRP A 39 -9.79 13.33 4.06
N VAL A 40 -8.79 12.67 4.69
CA VAL A 40 -8.06 13.21 5.84
C VAL A 40 -7.36 14.52 5.48
N TRP A 41 -6.73 14.59 4.30
CA TRP A 41 -6.10 15.81 3.81
C TRP A 41 -7.09 16.99 3.70
N LYS A 42 -8.23 16.75 3.09
CA LYS A 42 -9.20 17.80 2.79
C LYS A 42 -10.05 18.22 3.98
N ASN A 43 -10.44 17.28 4.84
CA ASN A 43 -11.50 17.50 5.81
C ASN A 43 -11.03 17.48 7.28
N PHE A 44 -9.88 16.87 7.58
CA PHE A 44 -9.37 16.72 8.94
C PHE A 44 -8.29 17.76 9.24
N LYS A 45 -8.70 18.93 9.82
CA LYS A 45 -7.80 20.09 9.93
C LYS A 45 -7.29 20.37 11.33
N ASP A 46 -7.96 19.87 12.37
CA ASP A 46 -7.73 20.25 13.77
C ASP A 46 -6.74 19.33 14.51
N SER A 47 -5.83 18.69 13.80
CA SER A 47 -4.86 17.77 14.41
C SER A 47 -3.44 18.26 14.14
N GLU A 48 -2.59 18.21 15.17
CA GLU A 48 -1.16 18.52 15.05
C GLU A 48 -0.40 17.43 14.29
N ASN A 49 -0.75 16.18 14.56
CA ASN A 49 -0.12 15.00 13.96
C ASN A 49 -1.16 14.16 13.22
N VAL A 50 -0.74 13.50 12.15
CA VAL A 50 -1.55 12.54 11.39
C VAL A 50 -0.82 11.22 11.33
N GLY A 51 -1.56 10.14 11.63
CA GLY A 51 -1.11 8.76 11.43
C GLY A 51 -2.06 8.00 10.51
N ILE A 52 -1.55 7.45 9.43
CA ILE A 52 -2.27 6.58 8.53
C ILE A 52 -1.79 5.14 8.74
N CYS A 53 -2.72 4.24 8.97
CA CYS A 53 -2.46 2.80 9.05
C CYS A 53 -3.61 2.04 8.37
N HIS A 54 -3.42 0.74 8.12
CA HIS A 54 -4.47 -0.11 7.56
C HIS A 54 -5.19 -0.87 8.68
N TYR A 55 -6.41 -1.38 8.40
CA TYR A 55 -7.22 -2.11 9.37
C TYR A 55 -6.54 -3.35 10.00
N ARG A 56 -5.48 -3.88 9.36
CA ARG A 56 -4.70 -5.04 9.84
C ARG A 56 -3.21 -4.78 9.96
N ARG A 57 -2.69 -3.61 9.56
CA ARG A 57 -1.26 -3.28 9.54
C ARG A 57 -1.02 -1.99 10.29
N PHE A 58 -0.17 -2.05 11.31
CA PHE A 58 0.13 -0.93 12.19
C PHE A 58 1.64 -0.80 12.39
N LEU A 59 2.12 0.42 12.57
CA LEU A 59 3.50 0.63 13.00
C LEU A 59 3.63 0.24 14.47
N VAL A 60 4.67 -0.53 14.80
CA VAL A 60 4.95 -0.99 16.16
C VAL A 60 6.37 -0.59 16.59
N ASN A 61 6.52 -0.35 17.89
CA ASN A 61 7.80 -0.07 18.49
C ASN A 61 8.68 -1.34 18.58
N ASP A 62 9.90 -1.21 19.11
CA ASP A 62 10.85 -2.33 19.22
C ASP A 62 10.34 -3.49 20.08
N ALA A 63 9.42 -3.19 21.02
CA ALA A 63 8.76 -4.21 21.86
C ALA A 63 7.56 -4.88 21.17
N GLY A 64 7.28 -4.56 19.88
CA GLY A 64 6.16 -5.12 19.12
C GLY A 64 4.78 -4.57 19.54
N ARG A 65 4.72 -3.45 20.26
CA ARG A 65 3.48 -2.80 20.70
C ARG A 65 3.20 -1.55 19.85
N LEU A 66 1.92 -1.16 19.77
CA LEU A 66 1.55 0.13 19.22
C LEU A 66 2.27 1.26 19.97
N PHE A 67 2.65 2.29 19.25
CA PHE A 67 3.20 3.50 19.87
C PHE A 67 2.15 4.20 20.72
N THR A 68 2.55 4.68 21.89
CA THR A 68 1.77 5.64 22.67
C THR A 68 1.90 7.04 22.07
N GLU A 69 0.97 7.93 22.40
CA GLU A 69 1.02 9.34 21.97
C GLU A 69 2.35 9.98 22.35
N ALA A 70 2.79 9.83 23.61
CA ALA A 70 4.06 10.36 24.08
C ALA A 70 5.28 9.81 23.31
N GLU A 71 5.27 8.54 22.91
CA GLU A 71 6.33 7.96 22.07
C GLU A 71 6.32 8.59 20.68
N ILE A 72 5.14 8.80 20.07
CA ILE A 72 4.98 9.47 18.78
C ILE A 72 5.50 10.91 18.85
N GLU A 73 5.08 11.69 19.85
CA GLU A 73 5.55 13.06 20.06
C GLU A 73 7.07 13.13 20.23
N SER A 74 7.63 12.24 21.06
CA SER A 74 9.08 12.13 21.25
C SER A 74 9.83 11.79 19.96
N LEU A 75 9.27 10.96 19.10
CA LEU A 75 9.85 10.63 17.80
C LEU A 75 9.74 11.82 16.84
N LEU A 76 8.56 12.45 16.73
CA LEU A 76 8.31 13.60 15.84
C LEU A 76 9.04 14.88 16.27
N SER A 77 9.59 14.95 17.49
CA SER A 77 10.51 16.01 17.88
C SER A 77 11.90 15.89 17.25
N ARG A 78 12.28 14.72 16.73
CA ARG A 78 13.61 14.38 16.19
C ARG A 78 13.59 13.93 14.73
N TYR A 79 12.46 13.41 14.28
CA TYR A 79 12.24 12.89 12.95
C TYR A 79 11.05 13.58 12.30
N ASP A 80 11.08 13.71 11.00
CA ASP A 80 9.98 14.33 10.24
C ASP A 80 8.87 13.32 9.92
N LEU A 81 9.26 12.05 9.72
CA LEU A 81 8.38 10.97 9.29
C LEU A 81 8.69 9.69 10.04
N ILE A 82 7.64 8.99 10.49
CA ILE A 82 7.70 7.61 11.01
C ILE A 82 7.01 6.73 9.98
N THR A 83 7.68 5.69 9.47
CA THR A 83 7.12 4.78 8.47
C THR A 83 7.71 3.38 8.57
N THR A 84 7.39 2.51 7.61
CA THR A 84 7.83 1.12 7.55
C THR A 84 9.33 1.02 7.28
N LYS A 85 9.94 -0.11 7.65
CA LYS A 85 11.32 -0.42 7.26
C LYS A 85 11.42 -0.56 5.75
N THR A 86 12.55 -0.08 5.23
CA THR A 86 12.94 -0.32 3.84
C THR A 86 13.03 -1.82 3.60
N LEU A 87 12.40 -2.28 2.53
CA LEU A 87 12.47 -3.66 2.05
C LEU A 87 13.41 -3.75 0.85
N THR A 88 14.22 -4.81 0.83
CA THR A 88 15.07 -5.11 -0.32
C THR A 88 14.37 -6.14 -1.19
N MET A 89 14.05 -5.75 -2.43
CA MET A 89 13.39 -6.59 -3.40
C MET A 89 14.37 -7.50 -4.15
N ARG A 90 13.84 -8.51 -4.83
CA ARG A 90 14.61 -9.41 -5.68
C ARG A 90 15.16 -8.69 -6.92
N TYR A 91 14.38 -7.81 -7.50
CA TYR A 91 14.68 -7.03 -8.71
C TYR A 91 14.70 -5.52 -8.39
N PRO A 92 15.33 -4.67 -9.21
CA PRO A 92 15.09 -3.22 -9.16
C PRO A 92 13.61 -2.91 -9.18
N TYR A 93 13.19 -1.78 -8.58
CA TYR A 93 11.77 -1.44 -8.47
C TYR A 93 11.10 -1.44 -9.84
N TYR A 94 11.73 -0.83 -10.85
CA TYR A 94 11.23 -0.75 -12.22
C TYR A 94 10.91 -2.14 -12.80
N ASP A 95 11.86 -3.06 -12.74
CA ASP A 95 11.68 -4.42 -13.26
C ASP A 95 10.71 -5.23 -12.39
N GLY A 96 10.77 -5.06 -11.07
CA GLY A 96 9.87 -5.72 -10.13
C GLY A 96 8.41 -5.29 -10.30
N PHE A 97 8.18 -4.02 -10.64
CA PHE A 97 6.85 -3.51 -10.95
C PHE A 97 6.26 -4.18 -12.18
N ALA A 98 7.04 -4.33 -13.25
CA ALA A 98 6.63 -4.99 -14.49
C ALA A 98 6.22 -6.46 -14.32
N HIS A 99 6.71 -7.14 -13.27
CA HIS A 99 6.31 -8.54 -13.00
C HIS A 99 4.90 -8.68 -12.42
N ASN A 100 4.38 -7.64 -11.78
CA ASN A 100 3.12 -7.69 -11.06
C ASN A 100 2.08 -6.68 -11.55
N HIS A 101 2.49 -5.69 -12.35
CA HIS A 101 1.67 -4.56 -12.80
C HIS A 101 2.01 -4.19 -14.25
N ASN A 102 1.19 -3.32 -14.83
CA ASN A 102 1.45 -2.79 -16.16
C ASN A 102 2.58 -1.76 -16.11
N GLN A 103 3.71 -2.09 -16.72
CA GLN A 103 4.89 -1.22 -16.75
C GLN A 103 4.58 0.21 -17.23
N LYS A 104 3.76 0.33 -18.26
CA LYS A 104 3.35 1.64 -18.83
C LYS A 104 2.74 2.59 -17.81
N ASP A 105 2.15 2.08 -16.73
CA ASP A 105 1.52 2.93 -15.72
C ASP A 105 2.58 3.63 -14.85
N LEU A 106 3.69 2.93 -14.57
CA LEU A 106 4.85 3.54 -13.92
C LEU A 106 5.54 4.54 -14.84
N ASP A 107 5.64 4.23 -16.14
CA ASP A 107 6.21 5.15 -17.13
C ASP A 107 5.39 6.44 -17.20
N VAL A 108 4.05 6.35 -17.26
CA VAL A 108 3.16 7.52 -17.19
C VAL A 108 3.33 8.30 -15.89
N ALA A 109 3.49 7.62 -14.74
CA ALA A 109 3.76 8.30 -13.47
C ALA A 109 5.08 9.11 -13.53
N MET A 110 6.12 8.51 -14.09
CA MET A 110 7.42 9.18 -14.24
C MET A 110 7.34 10.37 -15.22
N GLU A 111 6.62 10.24 -16.33
CA GLU A 111 6.37 11.36 -17.27
C GLU A 111 5.64 12.50 -16.59
N VAL A 112 4.54 12.22 -15.89
CA VAL A 112 3.74 13.22 -15.16
C VAL A 112 4.58 13.92 -14.09
N ILE A 113 5.39 13.17 -13.33
CA ILE A 113 6.29 13.77 -12.36
C ILE A 113 7.32 14.67 -13.05
N GLY A 114 7.86 14.26 -14.19
CA GLY A 114 8.79 15.08 -14.96
C GLY A 114 8.17 16.39 -15.47
N GLU A 115 6.89 16.38 -15.81
CA GLU A 115 6.16 17.57 -16.25
C GLU A 115 5.80 18.52 -15.08
N LEU A 116 5.32 17.98 -13.97
CA LEU A 116 4.83 18.75 -12.83
C LEU A 116 5.94 19.14 -11.84
N TYR A 117 6.93 18.29 -11.67
CA TYR A 117 7.97 18.38 -10.64
C TYR A 117 9.34 17.92 -11.20
N PRO A 118 9.91 18.60 -12.19
CA PRO A 118 11.14 18.17 -12.86
C PRO A 118 12.33 18.01 -11.91
N GLU A 119 12.33 18.71 -10.78
CA GLU A 119 13.36 18.61 -9.74
C GLU A 119 13.40 17.24 -9.04
N TYR A 120 12.36 16.42 -9.19
CA TYR A 120 12.32 15.05 -8.63
C TYR A 120 13.01 14.02 -9.55
N MET A 121 13.19 14.33 -10.85
CA MET A 121 13.55 13.34 -11.86
C MET A 121 14.91 12.70 -11.66
N ASP A 122 15.93 13.44 -11.24
CA ASP A 122 17.27 12.87 -11.01
C ASP A 122 17.22 11.78 -9.91
N THR A 123 16.54 12.07 -8.80
CA THR A 123 16.38 11.13 -7.70
C THR A 123 15.45 9.96 -8.09
N LEU A 124 14.34 10.24 -8.75
CA LEU A 124 13.39 9.23 -9.20
C LEU A 124 14.06 8.20 -10.13
N ASN A 125 14.79 8.67 -11.13
CA ASN A 125 15.53 7.83 -12.08
C ASN A 125 16.58 6.94 -11.40
N VAL A 126 17.21 7.42 -10.34
CA VAL A 126 18.13 6.61 -9.55
C VAL A 126 17.36 5.58 -8.71
N MET A 127 16.27 5.99 -8.09
CA MET A 127 15.54 5.14 -7.14
C MET A 127 14.77 4.01 -7.81
N VAL A 128 14.20 4.21 -9.00
CA VAL A 128 13.47 3.14 -9.72
C VAL A 128 14.38 1.97 -10.11
N HIS A 129 15.70 2.21 -10.24
CA HIS A 129 16.70 1.18 -10.53
C HIS A 129 17.34 0.58 -9.27
N LYS A 130 16.95 1.02 -8.06
CA LYS A 130 17.35 0.39 -6.80
C LYS A 130 16.39 -0.75 -6.46
N ARG A 131 16.87 -1.66 -5.60
CA ARG A 131 16.11 -2.78 -5.07
C ARG A 131 15.40 -2.46 -3.75
N GLU A 132 15.45 -1.23 -3.32
CA GLU A 132 14.92 -0.76 -2.04
C GLU A 132 13.63 0.04 -2.24
N THR A 133 12.62 -0.22 -1.40
CA THR A 133 11.37 0.54 -1.39
C THR A 133 10.69 0.45 -0.03
N TRP A 134 9.66 1.26 0.17
CA TRP A 134 8.67 1.10 1.23
C TRP A 134 7.39 0.52 0.67
N PHE A 135 6.63 -0.16 1.52
CA PHE A 135 5.32 -0.69 1.18
C PHE A 135 4.27 -0.29 2.21
N GLY A 136 3.01 -0.17 1.75
CA GLY A 136 1.83 -0.14 2.58
C GLY A 136 1.25 1.23 2.87
N ASN A 137 1.77 2.32 2.30
CA ASN A 137 1.22 3.67 2.52
C ASN A 137 0.96 4.00 4.00
N ILE A 138 1.84 3.56 4.90
CA ILE A 138 1.71 3.72 6.35
C ILE A 138 2.69 4.79 6.80
N MET A 139 2.18 5.84 7.44
CA MET A 139 3.00 6.94 7.91
C MET A 139 2.44 7.59 9.18
N ILE A 140 3.31 8.20 9.97
CA ILE A 140 2.95 9.15 11.01
C ILE A 140 3.86 10.37 10.87
N CYS A 141 3.29 11.56 10.80
CA CYS A 141 4.03 12.81 10.68
C CYS A 141 3.19 13.99 11.18
N LYS A 142 3.78 15.18 11.22
CA LYS A 142 3.02 16.41 11.47
C LYS A 142 2.02 16.67 10.35
N LYS A 143 0.86 17.23 10.72
CA LYS A 143 -0.23 17.53 9.77
C LYS A 143 0.24 18.42 8.62
N THR A 144 1.08 19.40 8.89
CA THR A 144 1.65 20.28 7.87
C THR A 144 2.50 19.52 6.83
N LEU A 145 3.30 18.54 7.28
CA LEU A 145 4.08 17.68 6.38
C LEU A 145 3.18 16.76 5.56
N PHE A 146 2.16 16.19 6.21
CA PHE A 146 1.15 15.36 5.54
C PHE A 146 0.43 16.15 4.44
N ASP A 147 0.03 17.40 4.71
CA ASP A 147 -0.62 18.26 3.73
C ASP A 147 0.29 18.58 2.55
N THR A 148 1.58 18.82 2.81
CA THR A 148 2.58 19.04 1.77
C THR A 148 2.74 17.80 0.89
N TYR A 149 2.81 16.61 1.49
CA TYR A 149 2.86 15.36 0.75
C TYR A 149 1.61 15.14 -0.12
N CYS A 150 0.43 15.33 0.44
CA CYS A 150 -0.81 15.15 -0.31
C CYS A 150 -0.96 16.17 -1.45
N SER A 151 -0.54 17.42 -1.23
CA SER A 151 -0.58 18.46 -2.26
C SER A 151 0.38 18.20 -3.42
N TRP A 152 1.43 17.41 -3.20
CA TRP A 152 2.33 16.92 -4.24
C TRP A 152 1.78 15.65 -4.92
N LEU A 153 1.28 14.69 -4.14
CA LEU A 153 0.89 13.37 -4.63
C LEU A 153 -0.37 13.39 -5.51
N PHE A 154 -1.44 14.03 -5.04
CA PHE A 154 -2.73 13.94 -5.72
C PHE A 154 -2.79 14.62 -7.08
N PRO A 155 -2.13 15.75 -7.35
CA PRO A 155 -2.02 16.28 -8.71
C PRO A 155 -1.38 15.31 -9.70
N ILE A 156 -0.39 14.51 -9.28
CA ILE A 156 0.23 13.49 -10.12
C ILE A 156 -0.84 12.46 -10.54
N PHE A 157 -1.60 11.93 -9.60
CA PHE A 157 -2.61 10.92 -9.89
C PHE A 157 -3.78 11.45 -10.71
N PHE A 158 -4.21 12.69 -10.46
CA PHE A 158 -5.26 13.31 -11.27
C PHE A 158 -4.81 13.59 -12.73
N GLU A 159 -3.51 13.80 -12.95
CA GLU A 159 -2.98 13.91 -14.29
C GLU A 159 -2.81 12.52 -14.95
N MET A 160 -2.38 11.51 -14.19
CA MET A 160 -2.32 10.13 -14.67
C MET A 160 -3.70 9.59 -15.09
N GLU A 161 -4.80 9.94 -14.39
CA GLU A 161 -6.16 9.54 -14.75
C GLU A 161 -6.55 9.95 -16.16
N LYS A 162 -5.99 11.04 -16.68
CA LYS A 162 -6.28 11.50 -18.04
C LYS A 162 -5.56 10.68 -19.11
N ARG A 163 -4.57 9.87 -18.71
CA ARG A 163 -3.65 9.13 -19.60
C ARG A 163 -3.80 7.61 -19.51
N ILE A 164 -4.37 7.11 -18.42
CA ILE A 164 -4.52 5.67 -18.15
C ILE A 164 -6.00 5.32 -18.12
N ASP A 165 -6.40 4.41 -18.99
CA ASP A 165 -7.74 3.80 -18.98
C ASP A 165 -7.74 2.61 -17.99
N VAL A 166 -8.00 2.90 -16.71
CA VAL A 166 -8.06 1.87 -15.67
C VAL A 166 -9.29 0.97 -15.77
N ASP A 167 -10.35 1.38 -16.50
CA ASP A 167 -11.57 0.57 -16.65
C ASP A 167 -11.33 -0.67 -17.50
N ALA A 168 -10.29 -0.66 -18.33
CA ALA A 168 -9.84 -1.82 -19.10
C ALA A 168 -9.11 -2.88 -18.27
N TYR A 169 -8.79 -2.59 -17.00
CA TYR A 169 -8.01 -3.49 -16.12
C TYR A 169 -8.91 -4.41 -15.30
N ASP A 170 -8.35 -5.56 -14.88
CA ASP A 170 -8.99 -6.39 -13.86
C ASP A 170 -8.95 -5.71 -12.48
N ASP A 171 -9.71 -6.25 -11.52
CA ASP A 171 -9.90 -5.66 -10.19
C ASP A 171 -8.59 -5.52 -9.38
N TYR A 172 -7.57 -6.32 -9.66
CA TYR A 172 -6.27 -6.20 -9.02
C TYR A 172 -5.48 -5.03 -9.61
N HIS A 173 -5.34 -5.00 -10.94
CA HIS A 173 -4.55 -3.98 -11.63
C HIS A 173 -5.21 -2.59 -11.64
N LYS A 174 -6.54 -2.51 -11.50
CA LYS A 174 -7.24 -1.22 -11.30
C LYS A 174 -6.68 -0.40 -10.15
N ARG A 175 -6.13 -1.05 -9.11
CA ARG A 175 -5.61 -0.41 -7.89
C ARG A 175 -4.27 0.30 -8.07
N ILE A 176 -3.95 0.68 -9.29
CA ILE A 176 -2.63 1.17 -9.71
C ILE A 176 -2.13 2.38 -8.90
N TYR A 177 -3.00 3.31 -8.56
CA TYR A 177 -2.60 4.50 -7.80
C TYR A 177 -2.17 4.13 -6.37
N GLY A 178 -2.84 3.16 -5.74
CA GLY A 178 -2.42 2.60 -4.46
C GLY A 178 -1.02 1.99 -4.51
N PHE A 179 -0.72 1.20 -5.55
CA PHE A 179 0.58 0.55 -5.71
C PHE A 179 1.72 1.56 -5.98
N ILE A 180 1.49 2.51 -6.89
CA ILE A 180 2.51 3.52 -7.22
C ILE A 180 2.77 4.44 -6.02
N SER A 181 1.75 4.80 -5.24
CA SER A 181 1.89 5.70 -4.10
C SER A 181 2.84 5.16 -3.01
N GLU A 182 2.93 3.84 -2.84
CA GLU A 182 3.85 3.23 -1.87
C GLU A 182 5.30 3.59 -2.18
N PHE A 183 5.69 3.52 -3.45
CA PHE A 183 7.03 3.94 -3.90
C PHE A 183 7.20 5.45 -3.90
N LEU A 184 6.18 6.20 -4.30
CA LEU A 184 6.25 7.66 -4.37
C LEU A 184 6.43 8.31 -2.99
N LEU A 185 5.94 7.71 -1.90
CA LEU A 185 6.25 8.17 -0.54
C LEU A 185 7.76 8.10 -0.26
N TYR A 186 8.41 7.02 -0.68
CA TYR A 186 9.85 6.85 -0.51
C TYR A 186 10.64 7.87 -1.35
N VAL A 187 10.24 8.08 -2.61
CA VAL A 187 10.85 9.09 -3.50
C VAL A 187 10.68 10.48 -2.89
N TRP A 188 9.46 10.85 -2.51
CA TRP A 188 9.16 12.17 -1.95
C TRP A 188 9.96 12.45 -0.67
N ALA A 189 10.01 11.51 0.24
CA ALA A 189 10.79 11.64 1.46
C ALA A 189 12.30 11.81 1.19
N THR A 190 12.83 11.10 0.18
CA THR A 190 14.24 11.16 -0.21
C THR A 190 14.58 12.51 -0.85
N VAL A 191 13.78 12.99 -1.79
CA VAL A 191 14.00 14.28 -2.46
C VAL A 191 13.94 15.44 -1.47
N ASN A 192 13.01 15.37 -0.52
CA ASN A 192 12.86 16.42 0.51
C ASN A 192 13.85 16.28 1.69
N GLY A 193 14.76 15.30 1.65
CA GLY A 193 15.79 15.12 2.67
C GLY A 193 15.23 14.86 4.09
N LEU A 194 14.07 14.20 4.19
CA LEU A 194 13.40 13.99 5.45
C LEU A 194 14.20 13.06 6.38
N LYS A 195 14.23 13.39 7.65
CA LYS A 195 14.71 12.49 8.71
C LYS A 195 13.63 11.47 9.02
N VAL A 196 13.85 10.22 8.64
CA VAL A 196 12.86 9.16 8.75
C VAL A 196 13.19 8.18 9.86
N TYR A 197 12.24 7.93 10.75
CA TYR A 197 12.28 6.82 11.70
C TYR A 197 11.56 5.62 11.10
N GLN A 198 12.29 4.55 10.88
CA GLN A 198 11.76 3.32 10.29
C GLN A 198 11.49 2.28 11.38
N CYS A 199 10.29 1.71 11.40
CA CYS A 199 9.88 0.72 12.38
C CYS A 199 9.20 -0.49 11.75
N LYS A 200 8.96 -1.51 12.57
CA LYS A 200 8.29 -2.74 12.13
C LYS A 200 6.80 -2.49 11.91
N VAL A 201 6.21 -3.30 11.04
CA VAL A 201 4.75 -3.39 10.86
C VAL A 201 4.24 -4.58 11.69
N GLY A 202 3.34 -4.29 12.63
CA GLY A 202 2.54 -5.31 13.29
C GLY A 202 1.35 -5.71 12.42
N MET A 203 1.03 -7.00 12.42
CA MET A 203 -0.09 -7.57 11.66
C MET A 203 -1.18 -8.06 12.60
N LEU A 204 -2.44 -7.81 12.26
CA LEU A 204 -3.60 -8.31 12.98
C LEU A 204 -4.37 -9.29 12.10
N GLY A 205 -4.15 -10.58 12.34
CA GLY A 205 -4.81 -11.65 11.59
C GLY A 205 -4.38 -11.74 10.12
N GLU A 206 -4.86 -12.76 9.44
CA GLU A 206 -4.64 -12.98 8.01
C GLU A 206 -5.74 -12.36 7.16
N LYS A 207 -5.45 -12.13 5.88
CA LYS A 207 -6.45 -11.73 4.90
C LYS A 207 -7.54 -12.79 4.76
N ALA A 208 -8.78 -12.36 4.48
CA ALA A 208 -9.87 -13.29 4.20
C ALA A 208 -9.54 -14.22 3.05
N GLU A 209 -8.98 -13.68 1.97
CA GLU A 209 -8.59 -14.42 0.78
C GLU A 209 -7.49 -15.47 1.05
N THR A 210 -6.54 -15.17 1.94
CA THR A 210 -5.52 -16.13 2.37
C THR A 210 -6.15 -17.28 3.15
N LYS A 211 -7.08 -16.98 4.06
CA LYS A 211 -7.82 -17.99 4.82
C LYS A 211 -8.67 -18.88 3.91
N GLU A 212 -9.39 -18.29 2.97
CA GLU A 212 -10.20 -19.02 1.98
C GLU A 212 -9.32 -19.94 1.13
N LEU A 213 -8.16 -19.46 0.67
CA LEU A 213 -7.22 -20.26 -0.08
C LEU A 213 -6.69 -21.44 0.74
N LYS A 214 -6.31 -21.23 2.01
CA LYS A 214 -5.87 -22.30 2.92
C LYS A 214 -6.94 -23.34 3.13
N LEU A 215 -8.19 -22.91 3.36
CA LEU A 215 -9.34 -23.83 3.53
C LEU A 215 -9.56 -24.65 2.27
N ALA A 216 -9.58 -24.04 1.10
CA ALA A 216 -9.75 -24.75 -0.16
C ALA A 216 -8.63 -25.76 -0.41
N LEU A 217 -7.37 -25.36 -0.16
CA LEU A 217 -6.22 -26.29 -0.30
C LEU A 217 -6.30 -27.46 0.68
N SER A 218 -6.76 -27.23 1.93
CA SER A 218 -6.92 -28.31 2.90
C SER A 218 -7.91 -29.39 2.43
N GLU A 219 -8.97 -29.01 1.73
CA GLU A 219 -9.92 -29.98 1.14
C GLU A 219 -9.27 -30.85 0.05
N PHE A 220 -8.43 -30.28 -0.80
CA PHE A 220 -7.69 -31.04 -1.79
C PHE A 220 -6.72 -32.02 -1.13
N PHE A 221 -6.00 -31.59 -0.08
CA PHE A 221 -5.09 -32.46 0.65
C PHE A 221 -5.82 -33.61 1.37
N ILE A 222 -6.98 -33.35 1.99
CA ILE A 222 -7.82 -34.41 2.60
C ILE A 222 -8.21 -35.46 1.55
N LYS A 223 -8.56 -35.03 0.34
CA LYS A 223 -8.91 -35.90 -0.80
C LYS A 223 -7.69 -36.51 -1.49
N LYS A 224 -6.47 -36.14 -1.09
CA LYS A 224 -5.19 -36.53 -1.72
C LYS A 224 -5.08 -36.10 -3.20
N ASP A 225 -5.82 -35.07 -3.58
CA ASP A 225 -5.83 -34.50 -4.94
C ASP A 225 -4.77 -33.39 -5.05
N ILE A 226 -3.51 -33.79 -5.16
CA ILE A 226 -2.39 -32.84 -5.28
C ILE A 226 -2.43 -32.08 -6.60
N LEU A 227 -2.87 -32.73 -7.69
CA LEU A 227 -2.97 -32.09 -9.00
C LEU A 227 -4.04 -31.00 -9.01
N GLY A 228 -5.22 -31.27 -8.45
CA GLY A 228 -6.28 -30.28 -8.26
C GLY A 228 -5.83 -29.12 -7.39
N ALA A 229 -5.13 -29.38 -6.27
CA ALA A 229 -4.53 -28.34 -5.42
C ALA A 229 -3.59 -27.43 -6.21
N LYS A 230 -2.74 -28.02 -7.06
CA LYS A 230 -1.79 -27.28 -7.91
C LYS A 230 -2.50 -26.37 -8.91
N GLN A 231 -3.52 -26.88 -9.59
CA GLN A 231 -4.30 -26.09 -10.54
C GLN A 231 -5.03 -24.94 -9.83
N TYR A 232 -5.69 -25.22 -8.72
CA TYR A 232 -6.42 -24.25 -7.94
C TYR A 232 -5.55 -23.08 -7.46
N ILE A 233 -4.37 -23.39 -6.89
CA ILE A 233 -3.46 -22.34 -6.41
C ILE A 233 -2.88 -21.51 -7.56
N LEU A 234 -2.55 -22.14 -8.70
CA LEU A 234 -2.07 -21.39 -9.88
C LEU A 234 -3.11 -20.43 -10.42
N GLU A 235 -4.39 -20.80 -10.42
CA GLU A 235 -5.48 -19.90 -10.82
C GLU A 235 -5.71 -18.77 -9.80
N ALA A 236 -5.65 -19.10 -8.50
CA ALA A 236 -5.76 -18.10 -7.43
C ALA A 236 -4.64 -17.06 -7.52
N LEU A 237 -3.40 -17.50 -7.79
CA LEU A 237 -2.23 -16.63 -7.92
C LEU A 237 -2.27 -15.73 -9.16
N LYS A 238 -2.88 -16.18 -10.25
CA LYS A 238 -3.10 -15.31 -11.41
C LYS A 238 -4.02 -14.13 -11.09
N LYS A 239 -5.02 -14.36 -10.23
CA LYS A 239 -5.98 -13.32 -9.82
C LYS A 239 -5.44 -12.43 -8.70
N ARG A 240 -4.67 -13.02 -7.78
CA ARG A 240 -4.21 -12.37 -6.55
C ARG A 240 -2.78 -12.81 -6.21
N PRO A 241 -1.76 -12.31 -6.93
CA PRO A 241 -0.36 -12.67 -6.67
C PRO A 241 0.12 -12.26 -5.26
N ASP A 242 -0.55 -11.30 -4.65
CA ASP A 242 -0.24 -10.77 -3.31
C ASP A 242 -0.56 -11.73 -2.14
N VAL A 243 -1.30 -12.84 -2.37
CA VAL A 243 -1.60 -13.82 -1.30
C VAL A 243 -0.37 -14.62 -0.86
N LEU A 244 0.68 -14.71 -1.69
CA LEU A 244 1.95 -15.37 -1.34
C LEU A 244 2.95 -14.45 -0.61
N MET A 245 2.65 -13.18 -0.44
CA MET A 245 3.54 -12.31 0.34
C MET A 245 3.61 -12.81 1.79
N GLU A 246 4.81 -12.83 2.38
CA GLU A 246 5.00 -13.25 3.80
C GLU A 246 4.09 -12.52 4.77
N ALA A 247 3.78 -11.26 4.50
CA ALA A 247 2.82 -10.46 5.25
C ALA A 247 1.36 -10.97 5.16
N SER A 248 1.05 -11.91 4.27
CA SER A 248 -0.29 -12.48 4.09
C SER A 248 -0.44 -13.86 4.72
N ASP A 249 0.64 -14.63 4.82
CA ASP A 249 0.71 -16.00 5.35
C ASP A 249 1.45 -15.99 6.70
N LEU A 250 0.74 -15.60 7.76
CA LEU A 250 1.34 -15.34 9.08
C LEU A 250 1.91 -16.58 9.77
N ASP A 251 1.31 -17.74 9.55
CA ASP A 251 1.72 -19.02 10.13
C ASP A 251 2.58 -19.87 9.19
N GLY A 252 2.73 -19.48 7.93
CA GLY A 252 3.53 -20.17 6.93
C GLY A 252 2.87 -21.42 6.34
N GLU A 253 1.59 -21.68 6.63
CA GLU A 253 0.88 -22.87 6.13
C GLU A 253 0.74 -22.85 4.60
N LEU A 254 0.49 -21.68 4.00
CA LEU A 254 0.39 -21.55 2.55
C LEU A 254 1.76 -21.84 1.88
N LYS A 255 2.84 -21.36 2.47
CA LYS A 255 4.20 -21.65 2.01
C LYS A 255 4.51 -23.14 2.10
N LEU A 256 4.09 -23.80 3.18
CA LEU A 256 4.23 -25.25 3.34
C LEU A 256 3.41 -26.02 2.30
N ALA A 257 2.14 -25.61 2.10
CA ALA A 257 1.27 -26.21 1.08
C ALA A 257 1.90 -26.10 -0.32
N MET A 258 2.48 -24.94 -0.66
CA MET A 258 3.21 -24.74 -1.92
C MET A 258 4.39 -25.68 -2.08
N GLN A 259 5.15 -25.93 -1.02
CA GLN A 259 6.27 -26.89 -1.06
C GLN A 259 5.77 -28.30 -1.39
N VAL A 260 4.67 -28.73 -0.76
CA VAL A 260 4.07 -30.07 -1.02
C VAL A 260 3.56 -30.20 -2.46
N ILE A 261 2.98 -29.14 -3.02
CA ILE A 261 2.42 -29.14 -4.38
C ILE A 261 3.52 -29.13 -5.47
N THR A 262 4.71 -28.63 -5.14
CA THR A 262 5.83 -28.47 -6.08
C THR A 262 6.84 -29.63 -6.02
N THR A 263 6.75 -30.49 -5.03
CA THR A 263 7.52 -31.73 -4.92
C THR A 263 6.88 -32.85 -5.76
#